data_53c7ff61ece270c1389648781d60b8e3
#
_entry.id   53c7ff61ece270c1389648781d60b8e3
#
_cell.length_a   1.000
_cell.length_b   1.000
_cell.length_c   1.000
_cell.angle_alpha   90.00
_cell.angle_beta   90.00
_cell.angle_gamma   90.00
#
_symmetry.space_group_name_H-M   'P 1'
#
loop_
_entity.id
_entity.type
_entity.pdbx_description
1 polymer ?
#
loop_
_entity_poly.entity_id
_entity_poly.type
_entity_poly.pdbx_seq_one_letter_code
_entity_poly.pdbx_strand_id
1 'polypeptide(L)'
;MKFRCEREVLADALATAGRAATGRTGTLPVLSGLRLELTGDRLTVTGTDLDLTIQLDVVVGGDIDGSVVVPARLSSDIVRSLPPGKVDVVVGDDDVKITGGRSQFSVRPLSIDDFPRLSAPASSAVTLTSAAFGDALRQVVRAASTDEARPILTGVLLAAENDGLRLVATDSYRLAVRDLPGVSVLGADQKVLVPGRALNELQRLLGGGDEVVLRLGERDATFEVGTTRLTTRLIEGEFPNYRQLIPASHPNTVTVDREPLLEAIRRVKILARDATPVRLQITSDGLQLTAITQDVGNATEELDASAVGTDLTVAFNPDYLAAGVEAVDSEQITLSTIDGLKPAVVRGVGGDDYLYLLMPVRVP
;
A
#
# COMPACT_ATOMS: atom_id res chain seq x y z
N MET A 1 -15.32 29.94 12.67
CA MET A 1 -14.26 29.71 11.69
C MET A 1 -14.75 30.18 10.31
N LYS A 2 -13.88 30.86 9.55
CA LYS A 2 -14.22 31.30 8.19
C LYS A 2 -12.99 31.33 7.31
N PHE A 3 -13.07 30.76 6.11
CA PHE A 3 -11.99 30.79 5.13
C PHE A 3 -12.51 30.64 3.69
N ARG A 4 -11.63 30.93 2.74
CA ARG A 4 -11.84 30.78 1.29
C ARG A 4 -10.62 30.10 0.66
N CYS A 5 -10.86 29.16 -0.24
CA CYS A 5 -9.77 28.51 -1.00
C CYS A 5 -10.26 28.06 -2.39
N GLU A 6 -9.33 27.60 -3.22
CA GLU A 6 -9.68 26.95 -4.50
C GLU A 6 -10.36 25.59 -4.24
N ARG A 7 -11.39 25.27 -5.03
CA ARG A 7 -12.17 24.04 -4.91
C ARG A 7 -11.30 22.79 -4.95
N GLU A 8 -10.36 22.72 -5.89
CA GLU A 8 -9.46 21.58 -6.07
C GLU A 8 -8.61 21.35 -4.81
N VAL A 9 -8.05 22.42 -4.24
CA VAL A 9 -7.23 22.33 -3.02
C VAL A 9 -8.01 21.74 -1.86
N LEU A 10 -9.25 22.22 -1.64
CA LEU A 10 -10.11 21.70 -0.58
C LEU A 10 -10.56 20.27 -0.86
N ALA A 11 -10.95 19.97 -2.11
CA ALA A 11 -11.39 18.64 -2.52
C ALA A 11 -10.30 17.58 -2.31
N ASP A 12 -9.06 17.88 -2.70
CA ASP A 12 -7.91 16.99 -2.53
C ASP A 12 -7.53 16.81 -1.06
N ALA A 13 -7.59 17.89 -0.27
CA ALA A 13 -7.33 17.82 1.16
C ALA A 13 -8.35 16.93 1.89
N LEU A 14 -9.65 17.16 1.64
CA LEU A 14 -10.73 16.35 2.22
C LEU A 14 -10.64 14.89 1.78
N ALA A 15 -10.35 14.64 0.50
CA ALA A 15 -10.20 13.28 -0.02
C ALA A 15 -8.99 12.55 0.58
N THR A 16 -7.88 13.23 0.76
CA THR A 16 -6.66 12.66 1.32
C THR A 16 -6.82 12.31 2.79
N ALA A 17 -7.26 13.24 3.63
CA ALA A 17 -7.54 12.97 5.03
C ALA A 17 -8.69 11.97 5.21
N GLY A 18 -9.68 12.00 4.33
CA GLY A 18 -10.84 11.12 4.34
C GLY A 18 -10.53 9.64 4.21
N ARG A 19 -9.36 9.29 3.67
CA ARG A 19 -8.89 7.88 3.59
C ARG A 19 -8.64 7.26 4.97
N ALA A 20 -8.34 8.07 5.99
CA ALA A 20 -8.24 7.62 7.37
C ALA A 20 -9.57 7.70 8.14
N ALA A 21 -10.55 8.47 7.68
CA ALA A 21 -11.85 8.66 8.33
C ALA A 21 -12.86 7.58 7.89
N THR A 22 -12.57 6.33 8.14
CA THR A 22 -13.38 5.18 7.65
C THR A 22 -14.43 4.68 8.63
N GLY A 23 -15.15 5.48 9.36
CA GLY A 23 -16.17 5.11 10.34
C GLY A 23 -16.58 3.63 10.32
N ARG A 24 -15.78 2.76 10.95
CA ARG A 24 -16.13 1.33 11.10
C ARG A 24 -17.39 1.22 11.94
N THR A 25 -18.32 0.37 11.54
CA THR A 25 -19.56 0.10 12.29
C THR A 25 -19.23 -0.30 13.73
N GLY A 26 -19.74 0.49 14.70
CA GLY A 26 -19.52 0.26 16.13
C GLY A 26 -18.46 1.14 16.80
N THR A 27 -17.78 2.02 16.04
CA THR A 27 -16.86 3.03 16.57
C THR A 27 -17.56 4.36 16.86
N LEU A 28 -16.83 5.29 17.46
CA LEU A 28 -17.30 6.65 17.72
C LEU A 28 -17.74 7.32 16.41
N PRO A 29 -18.97 7.88 16.33
CA PRO A 29 -19.46 8.51 15.09
C PRO A 29 -18.55 9.62 14.56
N VAL A 30 -17.83 10.31 15.44
CA VAL A 30 -16.90 11.40 15.09
C VAL A 30 -15.74 10.91 14.21
N LEU A 31 -15.38 9.62 14.25
CA LEU A 31 -14.33 9.03 13.40
C LEU A 31 -14.73 8.90 11.92
N SER A 32 -16.01 9.13 11.60
CA SER A 32 -16.48 9.31 10.22
C SER A 32 -16.33 10.75 9.73
N GLY A 33 -15.80 11.64 10.57
CA GLY A 33 -15.62 13.06 10.31
C GLY A 33 -14.16 13.44 10.03
N LEU A 34 -13.99 14.65 9.48
CA LEU A 34 -12.73 15.33 9.32
C LEU A 34 -12.70 16.55 10.25
N ARG A 35 -11.65 16.64 11.05
CA ARG A 35 -11.36 17.86 11.80
C ARG A 35 -10.69 18.86 10.87
N LEU A 36 -11.29 20.02 10.76
CA LEU A 36 -10.76 21.20 10.11
C LEU A 36 -10.32 22.19 11.19
N GLU A 37 -9.10 22.66 11.13
CA GLU A 37 -8.54 23.64 12.08
C GLU A 37 -7.83 24.74 11.30
N LEU A 38 -8.31 25.97 11.44
CA LEU A 38 -7.76 27.16 10.79
C LEU A 38 -6.97 27.99 11.78
N THR A 39 -5.75 28.33 11.40
CA THR A 39 -4.89 29.29 12.11
C THR A 39 -4.24 30.21 11.09
N GLY A 40 -4.66 31.48 11.06
CA GLY A 40 -4.29 32.40 9.99
C GLY A 40 -4.69 31.84 8.61
N ASP A 41 -3.74 31.75 7.70
CA ASP A 41 -3.93 31.21 6.35
C ASP A 41 -3.64 29.70 6.23
N ARG A 42 -3.40 29.00 7.35
CA ARG A 42 -3.15 27.58 7.37
C ARG A 42 -4.38 26.81 7.83
N LEU A 43 -4.94 26.00 6.93
CA LEU A 43 -5.99 25.03 7.24
C LEU A 43 -5.36 23.66 7.41
N THR A 44 -5.47 23.09 8.61
CA THR A 44 -5.09 21.70 8.91
C THR A 44 -6.33 20.82 8.78
N VAL A 45 -6.26 19.78 7.93
CA VAL A 45 -7.31 18.78 7.74
C VAL A 45 -6.83 17.45 8.31
N THR A 46 -7.62 16.88 9.22
CA THR A 46 -7.26 15.64 9.91
C THR A 46 -8.37 14.61 9.84
N GLY A 47 -8.03 13.39 9.39
CA GLY A 47 -8.88 12.21 9.47
C GLY A 47 -8.20 11.12 10.29
N THR A 48 -8.97 10.35 11.05
CA THR A 48 -8.42 9.25 11.86
C THR A 48 -9.48 8.18 12.14
N ASP A 49 -9.03 6.93 12.25
CA ASP A 49 -9.80 5.80 12.78
C ASP A 49 -9.16 5.21 14.06
N LEU A 50 -8.23 5.95 14.68
CA LEU A 50 -7.41 5.62 15.86
C LEU A 50 -6.18 4.75 15.55
N ASP A 51 -6.19 3.95 14.49
CA ASP A 51 -5.05 3.14 14.06
C ASP A 51 -4.25 3.83 12.96
N LEU A 52 -4.95 4.57 12.10
CA LEU A 52 -4.38 5.38 11.04
C LEU A 52 -4.87 6.81 11.17
N THR A 53 -3.97 7.77 11.12
CA THR A 53 -4.25 9.21 11.07
C THR A 53 -3.56 9.82 9.86
N ILE A 54 -4.30 10.59 9.07
CA ILE A 54 -3.75 11.42 8.00
C ILE A 54 -4.09 12.87 8.31
N GLN A 55 -3.06 13.68 8.40
CA GLN A 55 -3.13 15.12 8.65
C GLN A 55 -2.37 15.85 7.56
N LEU A 56 -2.96 16.89 7.00
CA LEU A 56 -2.27 17.73 6.03
C LEU A 56 -2.61 19.21 6.20
N ASP A 57 -1.64 20.04 5.87
CA ASP A 57 -1.78 21.48 5.90
C ASP A 57 -1.92 22.01 4.48
N VAL A 58 -2.91 22.88 4.28
CA VAL A 58 -3.12 23.61 3.03
C VAL A 58 -3.22 25.10 3.28
N VAL A 59 -2.72 25.90 2.33
CA VAL A 59 -2.82 27.35 2.40
C VAL A 59 -4.17 27.79 1.87
N VAL A 60 -4.86 28.60 2.65
CA VAL A 60 -6.18 29.16 2.33
C VAL A 60 -6.17 30.66 2.60
N GLY A 61 -7.22 31.39 2.18
CA GLY A 61 -7.46 32.77 2.65
C GLY A 61 -8.27 32.71 3.95
N GLY A 62 -7.60 32.73 5.08
CA GLY A 62 -8.25 32.72 6.40
C GLY A 62 -8.85 34.07 6.76
N ASP A 63 -9.99 34.06 7.45
CA ASP A 63 -10.69 35.28 7.92
C ASP A 63 -10.97 35.18 9.43
N ILE A 64 -11.43 34.03 9.92
CA ILE A 64 -11.71 33.80 11.34
C ILE A 64 -11.20 32.42 11.72
N ASP A 65 -10.21 32.36 12.63
CA ASP A 65 -9.67 31.15 13.19
C ASP A 65 -10.73 30.28 13.89
N GLY A 66 -10.45 29.00 14.04
CA GLY A 66 -11.31 28.08 14.76
C GLY A 66 -11.17 26.64 14.27
N SER A 67 -12.05 25.78 14.79
CA SER A 67 -12.04 24.37 14.43
C SER A 67 -13.46 23.80 14.38
N VAL A 68 -13.65 22.78 13.53
CA VAL A 68 -14.91 22.06 13.38
C VAL A 68 -14.66 20.65 12.91
N VAL A 69 -15.57 19.73 13.19
CA VAL A 69 -15.56 18.38 12.61
C VAL A 69 -16.72 18.25 11.64
N VAL A 70 -16.44 17.96 10.39
CA VAL A 70 -17.45 17.79 9.33
C VAL A 70 -17.52 16.33 8.88
N PRO A 71 -18.70 15.81 8.47
CA PRO A 71 -18.82 14.46 7.91
C PRO A 71 -17.92 14.31 6.67
N ALA A 72 -16.96 13.37 6.71
CA ALA A 72 -15.91 13.25 5.70
C ALA A 72 -16.44 13.05 4.29
N ARG A 73 -17.25 12.00 4.09
CA ARG A 73 -17.79 11.64 2.77
C ARG A 73 -18.69 12.74 2.21
N LEU A 74 -19.65 13.20 3.02
CA LEU A 74 -20.62 14.21 2.58
C LEU A 74 -19.92 15.52 2.18
N SER A 75 -18.99 16.00 3.01
CA SER A 75 -18.26 17.24 2.73
C SER A 75 -17.37 17.13 1.49
N SER A 76 -16.72 15.99 1.30
CA SER A 76 -15.92 15.69 0.12
C SER A 76 -16.77 15.64 -1.16
N ASP A 77 -17.94 14.98 -1.11
CA ASP A 77 -18.87 14.89 -2.25
C ASP A 77 -19.44 16.27 -2.61
N ILE A 78 -19.81 17.08 -1.60
CA ILE A 78 -20.27 18.47 -1.80
C ILE A 78 -19.20 19.28 -2.52
N VAL A 79 -17.99 19.35 -1.96
CA VAL A 79 -16.90 20.20 -2.52
C VAL A 79 -16.56 19.77 -3.94
N ARG A 80 -16.51 18.47 -4.23
CA ARG A 80 -16.28 17.96 -5.59
C ARG A 80 -17.38 18.32 -6.57
N SER A 81 -18.64 18.43 -6.11
CA SER A 81 -19.78 18.76 -6.96
C SER A 81 -19.89 20.25 -7.30
N LEU A 82 -19.20 21.12 -6.57
CA LEU A 82 -19.19 22.55 -6.80
C LEU A 82 -18.52 22.90 -8.15
N PRO A 83 -18.93 24.01 -8.79
CA PRO A 83 -18.24 24.50 -9.98
C PRO A 83 -16.77 24.85 -9.68
N PRO A 84 -15.87 24.80 -10.70
CA PRO A 84 -14.49 25.24 -10.54
C PRO A 84 -14.38 26.68 -10.01
N GLY A 85 -13.37 26.95 -9.22
CA GLY A 85 -13.08 28.26 -8.64
C GLY A 85 -13.09 28.24 -7.12
N LYS A 86 -13.37 29.39 -6.53
CA LYS A 86 -13.26 29.59 -5.08
C LYS A 86 -14.47 29.02 -4.33
N VAL A 87 -14.18 28.43 -3.18
CA VAL A 87 -15.15 27.92 -2.21
C VAL A 87 -14.99 28.71 -0.91
N ASP A 88 -16.10 29.19 -0.39
CA ASP A 88 -16.19 29.82 0.93
C ASP A 88 -16.73 28.78 1.93
N VAL A 89 -16.08 28.69 3.08
CA VAL A 89 -16.51 27.86 4.21
C VAL A 89 -16.72 28.74 5.43
N VAL A 90 -17.92 28.70 5.98
CA VAL A 90 -18.31 29.48 7.17
C VAL A 90 -18.94 28.56 8.20
N VAL A 91 -18.35 28.48 9.37
CA VAL A 91 -18.86 27.72 10.51
C VAL A 91 -19.73 28.62 11.35
N GLY A 92 -21.03 28.29 11.42
CA GLY A 92 -21.99 28.89 12.32
C GLY A 92 -22.12 28.10 13.63
N ASP A 93 -23.17 28.43 14.42
CA ASP A 93 -23.40 27.75 15.70
C ASP A 93 -23.89 26.31 15.51
N ASP A 94 -24.76 26.06 14.54
CA ASP A 94 -25.42 24.77 14.32
C ASP A 94 -25.07 24.12 12.96
N ASP A 95 -24.44 24.87 12.06
CA ASP A 95 -24.14 24.41 10.70
C ASP A 95 -22.80 24.89 10.16
N VAL A 96 -22.32 24.21 9.14
CA VAL A 96 -21.19 24.61 8.30
C VAL A 96 -21.70 24.90 6.91
N LYS A 97 -21.59 26.15 6.48
CA LYS A 97 -21.98 26.60 5.14
C LYS A 97 -20.81 26.48 4.19
N ILE A 98 -21.02 25.77 3.09
CA ILE A 98 -20.06 25.58 2.01
C ILE A 98 -20.68 26.20 0.75
N THR A 99 -20.05 27.24 0.21
CA THR A 99 -20.56 28.00 -0.93
C THR A 99 -19.56 28.01 -2.06
N GLY A 100 -20.02 27.73 -3.28
CA GLY A 100 -19.22 27.81 -4.51
C GLY A 100 -20.08 28.25 -5.70
N GLY A 101 -19.69 29.32 -6.38
CA GLY A 101 -20.50 29.92 -7.44
C GLY A 101 -21.86 30.38 -6.93
N ARG A 102 -22.93 29.77 -7.44
CA ARG A 102 -24.32 30.03 -7.01
C ARG A 102 -24.89 28.95 -6.08
N SER A 103 -24.08 27.93 -5.76
CA SER A 103 -24.49 26.79 -4.93
C SER A 103 -24.09 27.02 -3.47
N GLN A 104 -25.02 26.73 -2.55
CA GLN A 104 -24.78 26.79 -1.12
C GLN A 104 -25.32 25.51 -0.47
N PHE A 105 -24.49 24.92 0.36
CA PHE A 105 -24.84 23.76 1.18
C PHE A 105 -24.69 24.12 2.65
N SER A 106 -25.51 23.49 3.49
CA SER A 106 -25.43 23.56 4.94
C SER A 106 -25.29 22.17 5.49
N VAL A 107 -24.21 21.91 6.22
CA VAL A 107 -23.85 20.59 6.76
C VAL A 107 -23.83 20.68 8.29
N ARG A 108 -24.45 19.72 8.97
CA ARG A 108 -24.36 19.64 10.43
C ARG A 108 -22.97 19.14 10.85
N PRO A 109 -22.27 19.86 11.72
CA PRO A 109 -20.99 19.39 12.26
C PRO A 109 -21.19 18.21 13.21
N LEU A 110 -20.12 17.44 13.40
CA LEU A 110 -20.00 16.45 14.47
C LEU A 110 -19.39 17.10 15.72
N SER A 111 -19.53 16.44 16.88
CA SER A 111 -18.99 16.95 18.15
C SER A 111 -17.46 17.01 18.08
N ILE A 112 -16.91 18.22 18.24
CA ILE A 112 -15.46 18.41 18.26
C ILE A 112 -14.82 17.89 19.54
N ASP A 113 -15.55 17.91 20.64
CA ASP A 113 -15.05 17.44 21.94
C ASP A 113 -14.83 15.92 21.97
N ASP A 114 -15.56 15.18 21.12
CA ASP A 114 -15.43 13.74 20.95
C ASP A 114 -14.30 13.36 20.00
N PHE A 115 -13.71 14.32 19.27
CA PHE A 115 -12.62 14.03 18.33
C PHE A 115 -11.33 13.66 19.11
N PRO A 116 -10.64 12.58 18.74
CA PRO A 116 -9.47 12.10 19.48
C PRO A 116 -8.36 13.15 19.56
N ARG A 117 -7.71 13.22 20.71
CA ARG A 117 -6.45 13.95 20.85
C ARG A 117 -5.33 13.15 20.22
N LEU A 118 -4.66 13.74 19.25
CA LEU A 118 -3.54 13.13 18.57
C LEU A 118 -2.25 13.32 19.34
N SER A 119 -1.46 12.26 19.46
CA SER A 119 -0.13 12.34 20.04
C SER A 119 0.83 13.08 19.13
N ALA A 120 1.78 13.81 19.70
CA ALA A 120 2.88 14.36 18.94
C ALA A 120 3.79 13.23 18.42
N PRO A 121 4.32 13.34 17.19
CA PRO A 121 5.23 12.33 16.65
C PRO A 121 6.53 12.29 17.45
N ALA A 122 7.24 11.15 17.38
CA ALA A 122 8.55 10.98 18.00
C ALA A 122 9.54 12.07 17.53
N SER A 123 10.46 12.46 18.39
CA SER A 123 11.42 13.53 18.11
C SER A 123 12.52 13.12 17.10
N SER A 124 12.96 11.86 17.15
CA SER A 124 13.96 11.34 16.21
C SER A 124 13.36 11.18 14.81
N ALA A 125 14.07 11.67 13.81
CA ALA A 125 13.64 11.64 12.43
C ALA A 125 14.75 11.07 11.55
N VAL A 126 14.37 10.26 10.57
CA VAL A 126 15.26 9.75 9.53
C VAL A 126 14.65 10.04 8.17
N THR A 127 15.45 10.54 7.26
CA THR A 127 14.99 10.89 5.90
C THR A 127 15.35 9.78 4.92
N LEU A 128 14.39 9.43 4.07
CA LEU A 128 14.48 8.48 2.98
C LEU A 128 14.17 9.16 1.66
N THR A 129 14.72 8.68 0.57
CA THR A 129 14.28 9.10 -0.76
C THR A 129 12.93 8.49 -1.08
N SER A 130 11.95 9.31 -1.48
CA SER A 130 10.59 8.87 -1.83
C SER A 130 10.58 7.84 -2.95
N ALA A 131 11.46 7.98 -3.95
CA ALA A 131 11.54 7.05 -5.06
C ALA A 131 11.95 5.64 -4.61
N ALA A 132 13.09 5.47 -3.94
CA ALA A 132 13.58 4.15 -3.51
C ALA A 132 12.64 3.49 -2.50
N PHE A 133 12.11 4.28 -1.55
CA PHE A 133 11.17 3.74 -0.57
C PHE A 133 9.82 3.39 -1.20
N GLY A 134 9.32 4.23 -2.11
CA GLY A 134 8.09 3.98 -2.86
C GLY A 134 8.16 2.71 -3.72
N ASP A 135 9.28 2.48 -4.40
CA ASP A 135 9.52 1.25 -5.16
C ASP A 135 9.54 0.03 -4.24
N ALA A 136 10.22 0.10 -3.11
CA ALA A 136 10.25 -0.98 -2.13
C ALA A 136 8.84 -1.29 -1.58
N LEU A 137 8.04 -0.26 -1.27
CA LEU A 137 6.66 -0.45 -0.84
C LEU A 137 5.79 -1.09 -1.94
N ARG A 138 5.92 -0.63 -3.20
CA ARG A 138 5.22 -1.19 -4.36
C ARG A 138 5.49 -2.69 -4.52
N GLN A 139 6.74 -3.09 -4.31
CA GLN A 139 7.18 -4.47 -4.43
C GLN A 139 6.71 -5.35 -3.28
N VAL A 140 6.68 -4.85 -2.05
CA VAL A 140 6.50 -5.68 -0.86
C VAL A 140 5.08 -5.66 -0.31
N VAL A 141 4.43 -4.49 -0.23
CA VAL A 141 3.15 -4.34 0.49
C VAL A 141 2.05 -5.26 -0.06
N ARG A 142 2.04 -5.52 -1.37
CA ARG A 142 1.06 -6.41 -2.02
C ARG A 142 1.13 -7.88 -1.57
N ALA A 143 2.21 -8.29 -0.91
CA ALA A 143 2.34 -9.64 -0.34
C ALA A 143 1.79 -9.74 1.09
N ALA A 144 1.46 -8.63 1.74
CA ALA A 144 0.81 -8.64 3.05
C ALA A 144 -0.61 -9.24 2.95
N SER A 145 -1.04 -9.89 4.02
CA SER A 145 -2.39 -10.46 4.12
C SER A 145 -3.45 -9.38 4.31
N THR A 146 -4.65 -9.63 3.83
CA THR A 146 -5.84 -8.83 4.15
C THR A 146 -6.71 -9.48 5.23
N ASP A 147 -6.29 -10.63 5.75
CA ASP A 147 -7.02 -11.40 6.77
C ASP A 147 -6.77 -10.81 8.16
N GLU A 148 -7.75 -10.10 8.69
CA GLU A 148 -7.69 -9.46 10.01
C GLU A 148 -7.65 -10.48 11.16
N ALA A 149 -7.96 -11.76 10.93
CA ALA A 149 -7.81 -12.81 11.93
C ALA A 149 -6.33 -13.16 12.20
N ARG A 150 -5.43 -12.73 11.31
CA ARG A 150 -3.98 -12.90 11.45
C ARG A 150 -3.25 -11.55 11.38
N PRO A 151 -3.39 -10.69 12.41
CA PRO A 151 -2.93 -9.30 12.36
C PRO A 151 -1.46 -9.15 12.00
N ILE A 152 -0.58 -10.04 12.47
CA ILE A 152 0.86 -10.01 12.21
C ILE A 152 1.14 -10.10 10.69
N LEU A 153 0.36 -10.89 9.94
CA LEU A 153 0.54 -11.04 8.50
C LEU A 153 -0.04 -9.87 7.68
N THR A 154 -0.87 -9.01 8.30
CA THR A 154 -1.36 -7.79 7.63
C THR A 154 -0.33 -6.68 7.59
N GLY A 155 0.79 -6.84 8.29
CA GLY A 155 1.89 -5.89 8.35
C GLY A 155 3.03 -6.19 7.40
N VAL A 156 3.84 -5.18 7.20
CA VAL A 156 5.16 -5.26 6.57
C VAL A 156 6.22 -5.11 7.66
N LEU A 157 7.11 -6.09 7.75
CA LEU A 157 8.27 -6.02 8.63
C LEU A 157 9.29 -5.06 8.03
N LEU A 158 9.70 -4.07 8.79
CA LEU A 158 10.88 -3.24 8.53
C LEU A 158 11.97 -3.68 9.52
N ALA A 159 13.11 -4.10 9.02
CA ALA A 159 14.22 -4.60 9.82
C ALA A 159 15.54 -3.95 9.44
N ALA A 160 16.37 -3.59 10.42
CA ALA A 160 17.75 -3.21 10.19
C ALA A 160 18.57 -4.47 9.87
N GLU A 161 19.02 -4.62 8.64
CA GLU A 161 19.78 -5.77 8.17
C GLU A 161 20.78 -5.37 7.07
N ASN A 162 21.90 -6.06 6.99
CA ASN A 162 22.90 -5.92 5.91
C ASN A 162 23.32 -4.46 5.64
N ASP A 163 23.56 -3.69 6.70
CA ASP A 163 23.88 -2.26 6.62
C ASP A 163 22.81 -1.41 5.88
N GLY A 164 21.56 -1.85 5.96
CA GLY A 164 20.44 -1.18 5.30
C GLY A 164 19.11 -1.49 5.96
N LEU A 165 18.05 -1.18 5.22
CA LEU A 165 16.66 -1.46 5.61
C LEU A 165 16.14 -2.63 4.77
N ARG A 166 15.63 -3.67 5.43
CA ARG A 166 14.92 -4.76 4.78
C ARG A 166 13.41 -4.64 5.02
N LEU A 167 12.64 -4.76 3.97
CA LEU A 167 11.18 -4.85 3.99
C LEU A 167 10.74 -6.27 3.69
N VAL A 168 9.83 -6.83 4.48
CA VAL A 168 9.30 -8.19 4.29
C VAL A 168 7.79 -8.22 4.50
N ALA A 169 7.06 -8.87 3.62
CA ALA A 169 5.64 -9.16 3.79
C ALA A 169 5.30 -10.58 3.32
N THR A 170 4.33 -11.20 3.96
CA THR A 170 3.81 -12.53 3.59
C THR A 170 2.36 -12.71 4.01
N ASP A 171 1.61 -13.51 3.23
CA ASP A 171 0.26 -13.96 3.57
C ASP A 171 0.19 -15.48 3.80
N SER A 172 1.34 -16.16 3.93
CA SER A 172 1.56 -17.60 4.01
C SER A 172 1.58 -18.33 2.66
N TYR A 173 1.13 -17.71 1.57
CA TYR A 173 1.12 -18.29 0.23
C TYR A 173 2.18 -17.67 -0.68
N ARG A 174 2.62 -16.48 -0.33
CA ARG A 174 3.67 -15.72 -1.00
C ARG A 174 4.47 -14.93 0.01
N LEU A 175 5.69 -14.58 -0.34
CA LEU A 175 6.60 -13.77 0.46
C LEU A 175 7.31 -12.79 -0.46
N ALA A 176 7.35 -11.53 -0.10
CA ALA A 176 8.17 -10.52 -0.77
C ALA A 176 9.23 -9.99 0.19
N VAL A 177 10.45 -9.89 -0.28
CA VAL A 177 11.60 -9.32 0.44
C VAL A 177 12.25 -8.27 -0.44
N ARG A 178 12.51 -7.09 0.10
CA ARG A 178 13.24 -6.02 -0.57
C ARG A 178 14.29 -5.44 0.37
N ASP A 179 15.53 -5.37 -0.10
CA ASP A 179 16.63 -4.71 0.58
C ASP A 179 16.84 -3.29 0.03
N LEU A 180 17.08 -2.34 0.92
CA LEU A 180 17.51 -0.98 0.63
C LEU A 180 18.89 -0.77 1.25
N PRO A 181 19.98 -1.08 0.52
CA PRO A 181 21.34 -0.95 1.03
C PRO A 181 21.66 0.51 1.39
N GLY A 182 22.40 0.71 2.48
CA GLY A 182 22.84 2.04 2.92
C GLY A 182 21.74 2.91 3.55
N VAL A 183 20.51 2.39 3.69
CA VAL A 183 19.38 3.08 4.33
C VAL A 183 19.33 2.70 5.80
N SER A 184 19.84 3.57 6.68
CA SER A 184 19.87 3.33 8.13
C SER A 184 18.78 4.15 8.83
N VAL A 185 17.59 3.59 8.98
CA VAL A 185 16.42 4.21 9.63
C VAL A 185 16.06 3.58 10.97
N LEU A 186 16.61 2.41 11.25
CA LEU A 186 16.38 1.63 12.45
C LEU A 186 17.69 1.51 13.23
N GLY A 187 17.60 1.43 14.55
CA GLY A 187 18.73 1.04 15.38
C GLY A 187 19.21 -0.38 15.04
N ALA A 188 20.44 -0.72 15.41
CA ALA A 188 20.98 -2.06 15.20
C ALA A 188 20.02 -3.13 15.75
N ASP A 189 19.72 -4.16 14.93
CA ASP A 189 18.81 -5.26 15.23
C ASP A 189 17.34 -4.84 15.51
N GLN A 190 17.00 -3.56 15.34
CA GLN A 190 15.64 -3.10 15.53
C GLN A 190 14.74 -3.61 14.39
N LYS A 191 13.52 -4.01 14.79
CA LYS A 191 12.46 -4.47 13.89
C LYS A 191 11.15 -3.81 14.28
N VAL A 192 10.39 -3.38 13.30
CA VAL A 192 9.04 -2.85 13.51
C VAL A 192 8.09 -3.44 12.47
N LEU A 193 6.84 -3.65 12.86
CA LEU A 193 5.81 -4.19 11.99
C LEU A 193 4.78 -3.09 11.71
N VAL A 194 4.80 -2.57 10.49
CA VAL A 194 3.94 -1.47 10.05
C VAL A 194 2.74 -2.03 9.29
N PRO A 195 1.49 -1.62 9.61
CA PRO A 195 0.32 -2.09 8.89
C PRO A 195 0.41 -1.83 7.39
N GLY A 196 0.16 -2.87 6.58
CA GLY A 196 0.18 -2.77 5.11
C GLY A 196 -0.82 -1.74 4.58
N ARG A 197 -1.97 -1.58 5.25
CA ARG A 197 -2.95 -0.54 4.93
C ARG A 197 -2.35 0.86 5.02
N ALA A 198 -1.61 1.16 6.06
CA ALA A 198 -0.96 2.46 6.25
C ALA A 198 0.10 2.70 5.17
N LEU A 199 0.89 1.67 4.83
CA LEU A 199 1.91 1.77 3.78
C LEU A 199 1.31 1.89 2.38
N ASN A 200 0.15 1.29 2.11
CA ASN A 200 -0.61 1.52 0.87
C ASN A 200 -1.09 2.98 0.75
N GLU A 201 -1.54 3.59 1.85
CA GLU A 201 -1.89 5.01 1.84
C GLU A 201 -0.66 5.90 1.70
N LEU A 202 0.45 5.56 2.38
CA LEU A 202 1.72 6.27 2.22
C LEU A 202 2.19 6.25 0.77
N GLN A 203 2.14 5.10 0.10
CA GLN A 203 2.56 4.96 -1.30
C GLN A 203 1.83 5.93 -2.24
N ARG A 204 0.56 6.25 -1.97
CA ARG A 204 -0.22 7.24 -2.72
C ARG A 204 0.26 8.68 -2.49
N LEU A 205 0.92 8.93 -1.36
CA LEU A 205 1.43 10.25 -1.00
C LEU A 205 2.84 10.49 -1.56
N LEU A 206 3.63 9.45 -1.79
CA LEU A 206 5.04 9.56 -2.19
C LEU A 206 5.26 10.20 -3.57
N GLY A 207 4.26 10.25 -4.44
CA GLY A 207 4.35 10.94 -5.74
C GLY A 207 4.45 12.46 -5.65
N GLY A 208 4.33 13.06 -4.47
CA GLY A 208 4.29 14.51 -4.25
C GLY A 208 5.57 15.15 -3.70
N GLY A 209 6.66 14.39 -3.50
CA GLY A 209 7.90 14.92 -2.91
C GLY A 209 9.11 14.04 -3.15
N ASP A 210 10.30 14.62 -2.99
CA ASP A 210 11.58 13.92 -3.19
C ASP A 210 11.98 13.08 -1.95
N GLU A 211 11.47 13.43 -0.79
CA GLU A 211 11.86 12.85 0.49
C GLU A 211 10.64 12.46 1.34
N VAL A 212 10.82 11.41 2.14
CA VAL A 212 9.92 11.03 3.22
C VAL A 212 10.68 11.00 4.54
N VAL A 213 10.14 11.65 5.55
CA VAL A 213 10.71 11.65 6.90
C VAL A 213 9.97 10.60 7.73
N LEU A 214 10.69 9.62 8.22
CA LEU A 214 10.19 8.60 9.14
C LEU A 214 10.56 8.95 10.59
N ARG A 215 9.56 8.92 11.47
CA ARG A 215 9.69 9.02 12.91
C ARG A 215 9.12 7.77 13.55
N LEU A 216 9.92 7.07 14.30
CA LEU A 216 9.49 5.87 15.02
C LEU A 216 9.33 6.18 16.50
N GLY A 217 8.10 6.00 17.00
CA GLY A 217 7.78 5.96 18.41
C GLY A 217 7.85 4.53 18.95
N GLU A 218 7.45 4.35 20.22
CA GLU A 218 7.39 3.02 20.85
C GLU A 218 6.25 2.17 20.26
N ARG A 219 5.12 2.80 19.88
CA ARG A 219 3.89 2.13 19.43
C ARG A 219 3.34 2.66 18.13
N ASP A 220 4.00 3.61 17.52
CA ASP A 220 3.56 4.25 16.29
C ASP A 220 4.72 4.55 15.36
N ALA A 221 4.39 4.71 14.08
CA ALA A 221 5.27 5.23 13.06
C ALA A 221 4.60 6.43 12.39
N THR A 222 5.34 7.52 12.21
CA THR A 222 4.89 8.71 11.52
C THR A 222 5.74 8.92 10.28
N PHE A 223 5.08 9.11 9.13
CA PHE A 223 5.69 9.43 7.85
C PHE A 223 5.26 10.84 7.44
N GLU A 224 6.22 11.70 7.13
CA GLU A 224 5.96 13.07 6.67
C GLU A 224 6.40 13.18 5.20
N VAL A 225 5.47 13.60 4.34
CA VAL A 225 5.68 13.80 2.90
C VAL A 225 5.15 15.20 2.55
N GLY A 226 6.04 16.14 2.28
CA GLY A 226 5.65 17.54 2.09
C GLY A 226 4.89 18.08 3.29
N THR A 227 3.66 18.56 3.07
CA THR A 227 2.78 19.08 4.13
C THR A 227 1.86 18.01 4.74
N THR A 228 2.00 16.75 4.31
CA THR A 228 1.14 15.64 4.77
C THR A 228 1.89 14.78 5.76
N ARG A 229 1.22 14.45 6.85
CA ARG A 229 1.68 13.53 7.89
C ARG A 229 0.74 12.34 7.98
N LEU A 230 1.30 11.15 7.87
CA LEU A 230 0.60 9.88 8.09
C LEU A 230 1.16 9.23 9.35
N THR A 231 0.33 9.00 10.36
CA THR A 231 0.71 8.30 11.59
C THR A 231 -0.09 7.01 11.69
N THR A 232 0.57 5.90 12.00
CA THR A 232 -0.07 4.60 12.18
C THR A 232 0.46 3.89 13.43
N ARG A 233 -0.42 3.13 14.09
CA ARG A 233 0.00 2.22 15.15
C ARG A 233 0.80 1.07 14.56
N LEU A 234 1.85 0.65 15.28
CA LEU A 234 2.62 -0.55 14.96
C LEU A 234 1.84 -1.80 15.39
N ILE A 235 2.02 -2.89 14.65
CA ILE A 235 1.47 -4.19 15.01
C ILE A 235 2.41 -4.82 16.04
N GLU A 236 1.85 -5.24 17.18
CA GLU A 236 2.59 -5.95 18.22
C GLU A 236 2.66 -7.46 17.89
N GLY A 237 3.83 -8.07 18.10
CA GLY A 237 4.05 -9.50 17.93
C GLY A 237 5.31 -9.83 17.13
N GLU A 238 5.60 -11.13 17.02
CA GLU A 238 6.75 -11.62 16.28
C GLU A 238 6.37 -12.01 14.86
N PHE A 239 7.07 -11.44 13.87
CA PHE A 239 6.91 -11.81 12.47
C PHE A 239 7.46 -13.23 12.25
N PRO A 240 6.81 -14.07 11.42
CA PRO A 240 7.25 -15.43 11.15
C PRO A 240 8.69 -15.50 10.66
N ASN A 241 9.39 -16.60 10.99
CA ASN A 241 10.74 -16.85 10.49
C ASN A 241 10.71 -17.19 8.99
N TYR A 242 10.57 -16.16 8.17
CA TYR A 242 10.46 -16.27 6.71
C TYR A 242 11.71 -16.81 6.03
N ARG A 243 12.89 -16.66 6.65
CA ARG A 243 14.16 -17.11 6.06
C ARG A 243 14.21 -18.61 5.81
N GLN A 244 13.53 -19.39 6.65
CA GLN A 244 13.42 -20.85 6.51
C GLN A 244 12.59 -21.26 5.29
N LEU A 245 11.75 -20.35 4.76
CA LEU A 245 10.93 -20.61 3.58
C LEU A 245 11.71 -20.47 2.28
N ILE A 246 12.82 -19.73 2.29
CA ILE A 246 13.63 -19.45 1.11
C ILE A 246 14.60 -20.61 0.91
N PRO A 247 14.46 -21.39 -0.20
CA PRO A 247 15.38 -22.50 -0.47
C PRO A 247 16.82 -22.03 -0.67
N ALA A 248 17.75 -22.80 -0.16
CA ALA A 248 19.19 -22.48 -0.28
C ALA A 248 19.74 -22.71 -1.71
N SER A 249 19.08 -23.56 -2.51
CA SER A 249 19.46 -23.86 -3.89
C SER A 249 18.24 -24.14 -4.75
N HIS A 250 18.37 -23.88 -6.04
CA HIS A 250 17.32 -24.04 -7.03
C HIS A 250 17.92 -24.72 -8.26
N PRO A 251 17.78 -26.06 -8.42
CA PRO A 251 18.34 -26.78 -9.56
C PRO A 251 17.64 -26.46 -10.88
N ASN A 252 16.40 -25.99 -10.83
CA ASN A 252 15.60 -25.69 -12.00
C ASN A 252 15.34 -24.18 -12.06
N THR A 253 15.71 -23.55 -13.16
CA THR A 253 15.52 -22.11 -13.37
C THR A 253 15.06 -21.87 -14.80
N VAL A 254 14.03 -21.07 -14.98
CA VAL A 254 13.61 -20.55 -16.28
C VAL A 254 13.80 -19.03 -16.31
N THR A 255 14.42 -18.54 -17.38
CA THR A 255 14.57 -17.10 -17.65
C THR A 255 13.64 -16.73 -18.80
N VAL A 256 12.88 -15.69 -18.62
CA VAL A 256 11.86 -15.25 -19.57
C VAL A 256 11.70 -13.73 -19.54
N ASP A 257 11.29 -13.14 -20.66
CA ASP A 257 10.99 -11.72 -20.75
C ASP A 257 9.74 -11.37 -19.91
N ARG A 258 9.88 -10.36 -19.08
CA ARG A 258 8.87 -9.99 -18.06
C ARG A 258 7.53 -9.59 -18.66
N GLU A 259 7.51 -8.67 -19.63
CA GLU A 259 6.26 -8.18 -20.23
C GLU A 259 5.48 -9.27 -20.99
N PRO A 260 6.11 -10.05 -21.89
CA PRO A 260 5.44 -11.18 -22.54
C PRO A 260 4.84 -12.18 -21.54
N LEU A 261 5.59 -12.51 -20.46
CA LEU A 261 5.08 -13.40 -19.41
C LEU A 261 3.88 -12.79 -18.68
N LEU A 262 3.93 -11.52 -18.31
CA LEU A 262 2.85 -10.85 -17.61
C LEU A 262 1.57 -10.80 -18.46
N GLU A 263 1.71 -10.51 -19.76
CA GLU A 263 0.60 -10.51 -20.69
C GLU A 263 0.01 -11.91 -20.89
N ALA A 264 0.84 -12.95 -21.00
CA ALA A 264 0.40 -14.32 -21.09
C ALA A 264 -0.38 -14.75 -19.84
N ILE A 265 0.13 -14.42 -18.64
CA ILE A 265 -0.58 -14.68 -17.37
C ILE A 265 -1.94 -13.98 -17.37
N ARG A 266 -2.03 -12.72 -17.79
CA ARG A 266 -3.29 -11.97 -17.87
C ARG A 266 -4.30 -12.60 -18.82
N ARG A 267 -3.86 -13.13 -19.97
CA ARG A 267 -4.74 -13.82 -20.94
C ARG A 267 -5.23 -15.15 -20.40
N VAL A 268 -4.35 -16.05 -19.93
CA VAL A 268 -4.76 -17.35 -19.38
C VAL A 268 -5.62 -17.22 -18.13
N LYS A 269 -5.39 -16.17 -17.33
CA LYS A 269 -6.20 -15.88 -16.14
C LYS A 269 -7.69 -15.65 -16.46
N ILE A 270 -8.04 -15.21 -17.65
CA ILE A 270 -9.45 -15.02 -18.05
C ILE A 270 -10.27 -16.31 -17.86
N LEU A 271 -9.64 -17.46 -18.09
CA LEU A 271 -10.24 -18.77 -17.88
C LEU A 271 -9.93 -19.39 -16.52
N ALA A 272 -8.97 -18.85 -15.78
CA ALA A 272 -8.65 -19.30 -14.42
C ALA A 272 -9.64 -18.68 -13.41
N ARG A 273 -10.89 -19.16 -13.41
CA ARG A 273 -11.92 -18.71 -12.47
C ARG A 273 -11.80 -19.43 -11.12
N ASP A 274 -12.25 -18.76 -10.07
CA ASP A 274 -12.28 -19.26 -8.69
C ASP A 274 -10.88 -19.69 -8.20
N ALA A 275 -10.69 -20.93 -7.83
CA ALA A 275 -9.42 -21.45 -7.33
C ALA A 275 -8.58 -22.14 -8.43
N THR A 276 -8.92 -21.96 -9.72
CA THR A 276 -8.19 -22.61 -10.83
C THR A 276 -6.76 -22.04 -10.95
N PRO A 277 -5.73 -22.87 -10.80
CA PRO A 277 -4.35 -22.42 -10.97
C PRO A 277 -3.96 -22.31 -12.45
N VAL A 278 -2.94 -21.50 -12.70
CA VAL A 278 -2.20 -21.52 -13.96
C VAL A 278 -1.04 -22.52 -13.82
N ARG A 279 -0.95 -23.46 -14.76
CA ARG A 279 0.16 -24.44 -14.85
C ARG A 279 1.23 -23.88 -15.76
N LEU A 280 2.46 -23.94 -15.31
CA LEU A 280 3.67 -23.61 -16.06
C LEU A 280 4.39 -24.91 -16.37
N GLN A 281 4.44 -25.27 -17.64
CA GLN A 281 5.27 -26.37 -18.13
C GLN A 281 6.57 -25.77 -18.64
N ILE A 282 7.66 -26.11 -17.97
CA ILE A 282 9.00 -25.64 -18.25
C ILE A 282 9.77 -26.78 -18.91
N THR A 283 10.25 -26.55 -20.13
CA THR A 283 11.02 -27.52 -20.91
C THR A 283 12.25 -26.86 -21.52
N SER A 284 13.14 -27.64 -22.11
CA SER A 284 14.26 -27.11 -22.89
C SER A 284 13.84 -26.24 -24.06
N ASP A 285 12.60 -26.42 -24.57
CA ASP A 285 12.10 -25.74 -25.75
C ASP A 285 11.37 -24.42 -25.43
N GLY A 286 11.10 -24.14 -24.14
CA GLY A 286 10.45 -22.91 -23.70
C GLY A 286 9.53 -23.07 -22.49
N LEU A 287 8.61 -22.12 -22.35
CA LEU A 287 7.64 -22.05 -21.26
C LEU A 287 6.24 -22.05 -21.81
N GLN A 288 5.42 -23.02 -21.39
CA GLN A 288 3.98 -23.05 -21.72
C GLN A 288 3.14 -22.78 -20.47
N LEU A 289 2.18 -21.85 -20.59
CA LEU A 289 1.19 -21.55 -19.56
C LEU A 289 -0.15 -22.17 -19.97
N THR A 290 -0.81 -22.89 -19.04
CA THR A 290 -2.16 -23.43 -19.27
C THR A 290 -3.07 -23.16 -18.09
N ALA A 291 -4.33 -22.81 -18.39
CA ALA A 291 -5.42 -22.79 -17.42
C ALA A 291 -6.55 -23.67 -17.94
N ILE A 292 -7.04 -24.59 -17.11
CA ILE A 292 -8.12 -25.52 -17.45
C ILE A 292 -9.21 -25.39 -16.39
N THR A 293 -10.37 -24.88 -16.79
CA THR A 293 -11.55 -24.78 -15.92
C THR A 293 -12.64 -25.69 -16.44
N GLN A 294 -13.04 -26.62 -15.61
CA GLN A 294 -14.07 -27.61 -15.97
C GLN A 294 -15.34 -26.87 -16.41
N ASP A 295 -16.00 -27.40 -17.46
CA ASP A 295 -17.24 -26.86 -18.03
C ASP A 295 -17.17 -25.43 -18.60
N VAL A 296 -15.98 -24.80 -18.62
CA VAL A 296 -15.76 -23.46 -19.19
C VAL A 296 -14.85 -23.52 -20.40
N GLY A 297 -13.68 -24.15 -20.27
CA GLY A 297 -12.71 -24.25 -21.36
C GLY A 297 -11.26 -24.27 -20.89
N ASN A 298 -10.35 -24.15 -21.86
CA ASN A 298 -8.92 -24.09 -21.60
C ASN A 298 -8.29 -22.91 -22.34
N ALA A 299 -7.17 -22.43 -21.79
CA ALA A 299 -6.29 -21.47 -22.43
C ALA A 299 -4.87 -22.00 -22.41
N THR A 300 -4.13 -21.76 -23.48
CA THR A 300 -2.72 -22.12 -23.62
C THR A 300 -1.96 -20.95 -24.22
N GLU A 301 -0.83 -20.61 -23.64
CA GLU A 301 0.12 -19.60 -24.13
C GLU A 301 1.51 -20.22 -24.16
N GLU A 302 2.27 -19.93 -25.19
CA GLU A 302 3.65 -20.38 -25.35
C GLU A 302 4.57 -19.16 -25.39
N LEU A 303 5.70 -19.26 -24.70
CA LEU A 303 6.69 -18.19 -24.56
C LEU A 303 8.10 -18.73 -24.83
N ASP A 304 8.88 -17.93 -25.54
CA ASP A 304 10.30 -18.16 -25.63
C ASP A 304 10.92 -17.97 -24.23
N ALA A 305 11.65 -18.96 -23.79
CA ALA A 305 12.32 -18.95 -22.51
C ALA A 305 13.57 -19.82 -22.52
N SER A 306 14.52 -19.51 -21.66
CA SER A 306 15.72 -20.34 -21.48
C SER A 306 15.62 -21.09 -20.15
N ALA A 307 15.63 -22.40 -20.21
CA ALA A 307 15.53 -23.26 -19.03
C ALA A 307 16.83 -23.98 -18.73
N VAL A 308 17.15 -24.10 -17.44
CA VAL A 308 18.26 -24.89 -16.91
C VAL A 308 17.68 -25.86 -15.87
N GLY A 309 18.10 -27.11 -15.94
CA GLY A 309 17.61 -28.16 -15.04
C GLY A 309 16.81 -29.22 -15.78
N THR A 310 15.82 -29.79 -15.12
CA THR A 310 14.94 -30.84 -15.66
C THR A 310 13.60 -30.27 -16.07
N ASP A 311 12.98 -30.88 -17.09
CA ASP A 311 11.60 -30.56 -17.45
C ASP A 311 10.68 -30.78 -16.25
N LEU A 312 9.84 -29.79 -15.99
CA LEU A 312 8.90 -29.86 -14.85
C LEU A 312 7.64 -29.07 -15.12
N THR A 313 6.60 -29.43 -14.38
CA THR A 313 5.33 -28.67 -14.34
C THR A 313 5.10 -28.18 -12.92
N VAL A 314 4.79 -26.90 -12.79
CA VAL A 314 4.42 -26.28 -11.52
C VAL A 314 3.16 -25.43 -11.72
N ALA A 315 2.31 -25.35 -10.71
CA ALA A 315 1.07 -24.59 -10.81
C ALA A 315 0.99 -23.52 -9.72
N PHE A 316 0.49 -22.35 -10.08
CA PHE A 316 0.38 -21.21 -9.16
C PHE A 316 -0.99 -20.55 -9.22
N ASN A 317 -1.34 -19.85 -8.15
CA ASN A 317 -2.41 -18.87 -8.19
C ASN A 317 -2.02 -17.75 -9.18
N PRO A 318 -2.84 -17.48 -10.23
CA PRO A 318 -2.50 -16.51 -11.27
C PRO A 318 -2.35 -15.08 -10.77
N ASP A 319 -3.11 -14.68 -9.74
CA ASP A 319 -3.00 -13.35 -9.15
C ASP A 319 -1.67 -13.17 -8.39
N TYR A 320 -1.25 -14.20 -7.68
CA TYR A 320 0.00 -14.17 -6.95
C TYR A 320 1.20 -14.22 -7.89
N LEU A 321 1.11 -15.02 -8.95
CA LEU A 321 2.16 -15.08 -9.98
C LEU A 321 2.28 -13.73 -10.70
N ALA A 322 1.16 -13.17 -11.15
CA ALA A 322 1.15 -11.85 -11.79
C ALA A 322 1.72 -10.77 -10.88
N ALA A 323 1.33 -10.75 -9.60
CA ALA A 323 1.83 -9.78 -8.62
C ALA A 323 3.35 -9.85 -8.44
N GLY A 324 3.93 -11.06 -8.42
CA GLY A 324 5.38 -11.26 -8.30
C GLY A 324 6.13 -10.79 -9.55
N VAL A 325 5.65 -11.13 -10.74
CA VAL A 325 6.25 -10.74 -12.02
C VAL A 325 6.15 -9.22 -12.23
N GLU A 326 4.99 -8.63 -11.94
CA GLU A 326 4.76 -7.18 -12.08
C GLU A 326 5.64 -6.34 -11.15
N ALA A 327 6.03 -6.90 -9.99
CA ALA A 327 6.85 -6.19 -9.01
C ALA A 327 8.33 -6.09 -9.41
N VAL A 328 8.80 -6.91 -10.34
CA VAL A 328 10.19 -6.88 -10.83
C VAL A 328 10.37 -5.72 -11.81
N ASP A 329 11.49 -5.01 -11.70
CA ASP A 329 11.79 -3.85 -12.55
C ASP A 329 12.66 -4.16 -13.78
N SER A 330 13.33 -5.34 -13.82
CA SER A 330 14.17 -5.75 -14.94
C SER A 330 13.34 -6.21 -16.15
N GLU A 331 13.94 -6.15 -17.34
CA GLU A 331 13.34 -6.63 -18.59
C GLU A 331 13.10 -8.13 -18.58
N GLN A 332 13.98 -8.88 -17.92
CA GLN A 332 13.91 -10.34 -17.78
C GLN A 332 13.79 -10.74 -16.32
N ILE A 333 13.06 -11.83 -16.10
CA ILE A 333 12.96 -12.46 -14.79
C ILE A 333 13.51 -13.88 -14.82
N THR A 334 13.91 -14.35 -13.66
CA THR A 334 14.13 -15.77 -13.38
C THR A 334 13.03 -16.29 -12.46
N LEU A 335 12.48 -17.47 -12.79
CA LEU A 335 11.66 -18.27 -11.89
C LEU A 335 12.44 -19.54 -11.59
N SER A 336 12.78 -19.72 -10.32
CA SER A 336 13.65 -20.81 -9.87
C SER A 336 12.94 -21.68 -8.84
N THR A 337 13.04 -23.00 -8.96
CA THR A 337 12.38 -23.95 -8.04
C THR A 337 13.21 -25.23 -7.86
N ILE A 338 12.92 -25.98 -6.81
CA ILE A 338 13.50 -27.31 -6.59
C ILE A 338 12.71 -28.35 -7.41
N ASP A 339 11.39 -28.30 -7.34
CA ASP A 339 10.47 -29.19 -8.04
C ASP A 339 9.07 -28.53 -8.16
N GLY A 340 8.08 -29.23 -8.71
CA GLY A 340 6.71 -28.73 -8.88
C GLY A 340 5.89 -28.60 -7.59
N LEU A 341 6.42 -29.01 -6.43
CA LEU A 341 5.71 -29.01 -5.14
C LEU A 341 6.38 -28.10 -4.09
N LYS A 342 7.56 -27.58 -4.38
CA LYS A 342 8.31 -26.69 -3.51
C LYS A 342 8.15 -25.23 -3.94
N PRO A 343 8.33 -24.27 -3.02
CA PRO A 343 8.23 -22.85 -3.37
C PRO A 343 9.13 -22.48 -4.55
N ALA A 344 8.61 -21.64 -5.42
CA ALA A 344 9.40 -21.00 -6.46
C ALA A 344 9.81 -19.59 -6.04
N VAL A 345 10.95 -19.14 -6.52
CA VAL A 345 11.49 -17.80 -6.30
C VAL A 345 11.54 -17.06 -7.62
N VAL A 346 10.95 -15.88 -7.66
CA VAL A 346 10.99 -14.94 -8.77
C VAL A 346 11.96 -13.82 -8.43
N ARG A 347 12.88 -13.52 -9.34
CA ARG A 347 13.86 -12.43 -9.25
C ARG A 347 14.02 -11.73 -10.59
N GLY A 348 14.49 -10.50 -10.57
CA GLY A 348 14.97 -9.84 -11.78
C GLY A 348 16.36 -10.35 -12.19
N VAL A 349 16.61 -10.43 -13.48
CA VAL A 349 17.95 -10.75 -13.98
C VAL A 349 18.88 -9.57 -13.66
N GLY A 350 19.99 -9.85 -12.96
CA GLY A 350 20.96 -8.84 -12.55
C GLY A 350 20.62 -8.01 -11.31
N GLY A 351 19.53 -8.34 -10.61
CA GLY A 351 19.10 -7.66 -9.37
C GLY A 351 18.97 -8.64 -8.21
N ASP A 352 19.69 -8.38 -7.12
CA ASP A 352 19.65 -9.22 -5.91
C ASP A 352 18.84 -8.62 -4.76
N ASP A 353 18.43 -7.36 -4.88
CA ASP A 353 17.76 -6.62 -3.80
C ASP A 353 16.29 -6.98 -3.60
N TYR A 354 15.67 -7.66 -4.58
CA TYR A 354 14.27 -8.08 -4.51
C TYR A 354 14.14 -9.59 -4.72
N LEU A 355 13.32 -10.20 -3.87
CA LEU A 355 12.96 -11.61 -3.96
C LEU A 355 11.47 -11.75 -3.74
N TYR A 356 10.81 -12.52 -4.61
CA TYR A 356 9.43 -12.91 -4.41
C TYR A 356 9.32 -14.44 -4.41
N LEU A 357 8.82 -15.00 -3.32
CA LEU A 357 8.60 -16.43 -3.17
C LEU A 357 7.11 -16.74 -3.32
N LEU A 358 6.81 -17.79 -4.06
CA LEU A 358 5.46 -18.20 -4.39
C LEU A 358 5.25 -19.69 -4.08
N MET A 359 4.26 -20.00 -3.26
CA MET A 359 3.88 -21.39 -2.96
C MET A 359 3.12 -22.00 -4.13
N PRO A 360 3.49 -23.20 -4.60
CA PRO A 360 2.75 -23.87 -5.65
C PRO A 360 1.39 -24.37 -5.15
N VAL A 361 0.44 -24.43 -6.08
CA VAL A 361 -0.86 -25.07 -5.88
C VAL A 361 -0.75 -26.53 -6.30
N ARG A 362 -1.19 -27.43 -5.45
CA ARG A 362 -1.27 -28.86 -5.83
C ARG A 362 -2.37 -29.04 -6.84
N VAL A 363 -2.03 -29.58 -7.98
CA VAL A 363 -2.99 -29.99 -9.02
C VAL A 363 -3.04 -31.50 -9.06
N PRO A 364 -4.24 -32.09 -9.21
CA PRO A 364 -4.39 -33.54 -9.33
C PRO A 364 -3.75 -34.08 -10.61
#